data_9d920a2f883126348dc23b1caffe00cb
#
_entry.id   9d920a2f883126348dc23b1caffe00cb
#
_cell.length_a   1.000
_cell.length_b   1.000
_cell.length_c   1.000
_cell.angle_alpha   90.00
_cell.angle_beta   90.00
_cell.angle_gamma   90.00
#
_symmetry.space_group_name_H-M   'P 1'
#
loop_
_entity.id
_entity.type
_entity.pdbx_description
1 polymer ?
#
loop_
_entity_poly.entity_id
_entity_poly.type
_entity_poly.pdbx_seq_one_letter_code
_entity_poly.pdbx_strand_id
1 'polypeptide(L)'
;MSKRFWLTLPVILVLAASVTACGGGKGGKSGITLTVGSKDNTENHLIGEMYALILEDAGFKVKRQLSLGGTAPTFEALKKGDLDLYPEYTGTGLTVMLEQKEPEKDPQKALEKVREGFKQWNLEWLDPASENATYGFAMKKETAEKYGIKTFTDLALHSKELVLAYPQEFDVREDGLPGLQKIFKDKGGFQFKKQFQIDYSLRYKPLENNEADVTVSVGTDGQIAGMGLVQLQDDVGFFPVYNVAPLIRKEKLDAAPEIKDKLNALAPLLTDSAVQALNWQVDGPDKKEIEEVAKQFLIDHKLIKG
;
A
#
# COMPACT_ATOMS: atom_id res chain seq x y z
N MET A 1 4.44 -9.85 -98.84
CA MET A 1 5.73 -10.47 -99.13
C MET A 1 6.57 -10.53 -97.82
N SER A 2 7.22 -11.64 -97.60
CA SER A 2 8.17 -12.08 -96.55
C SER A 2 7.66 -12.12 -95.07
N LYS A 3 7.37 -13.37 -94.73
CA LYS A 3 7.18 -13.87 -93.32
C LYS A 3 8.53 -13.90 -92.63
N ARG A 4 8.58 -13.46 -91.37
CA ARG A 4 9.63 -13.83 -90.42
C ARG A 4 9.02 -14.37 -89.16
N PHE A 5 9.22 -15.69 -88.97
CA PHE A 5 8.99 -16.46 -87.76
C PHE A 5 9.96 -16.04 -86.70
N TRP A 6 9.46 -15.74 -85.45
CA TRP A 6 10.29 -15.64 -84.26
C TRP A 6 9.77 -16.61 -83.23
N LEU A 7 10.67 -17.57 -82.89
CA LEU A 7 10.49 -18.51 -81.81
C LEU A 7 10.52 -17.79 -80.52
N THR A 8 9.48 -17.98 -79.68
CA THR A 8 9.46 -17.60 -78.32
C THR A 8 9.83 -18.78 -77.42
N LEU A 9 10.97 -18.69 -76.76
CA LEU A 9 11.43 -19.60 -75.71
C LEU A 9 10.65 -19.27 -74.40
N PRO A 10 10.07 -20.24 -73.68
CA PRO A 10 9.51 -19.97 -72.37
C PRO A 10 10.61 -19.94 -71.30
N VAL A 11 10.80 -18.79 -70.68
CA VAL A 11 11.61 -18.69 -69.48
C VAL A 11 10.81 -19.25 -68.33
N ILE A 12 11.23 -20.39 -67.82
CA ILE A 12 10.73 -20.98 -66.57
C ILE A 12 11.30 -20.16 -65.40
N LEU A 13 10.49 -19.38 -64.81
CA LEU A 13 10.81 -18.63 -63.57
C LEU A 13 10.63 -19.58 -62.39
N VAL A 14 11.73 -20.12 -61.85
CA VAL A 14 11.72 -20.89 -60.61
C VAL A 14 11.53 -19.90 -59.45
N LEU A 15 10.32 -19.84 -58.89
CA LEU A 15 10.03 -19.10 -57.65
C LEU A 15 10.59 -19.92 -56.49
N ALA A 16 11.78 -19.54 -56.00
CA ALA A 16 12.29 -20.02 -54.73
C ALA A 16 11.43 -19.45 -53.61
N ALA A 17 10.51 -20.22 -53.07
CA ALA A 17 9.77 -19.90 -51.86
C ALA A 17 10.74 -19.90 -50.69
N SER A 18 11.24 -18.73 -50.31
CA SER A 18 11.95 -18.51 -49.07
C SER A 18 10.92 -18.63 -47.92
N VAL A 19 10.87 -19.82 -47.33
CA VAL A 19 10.17 -20.02 -46.06
C VAL A 19 10.99 -19.28 -45.01
N THR A 20 10.63 -18.01 -44.79
CA THR A 20 11.07 -17.26 -43.62
C THR A 20 10.41 -17.92 -42.42
N ALA A 21 11.16 -18.77 -41.72
CA ALA A 21 10.80 -19.22 -40.39
C ALA A 21 10.65 -17.96 -39.52
N CYS A 22 9.42 -17.56 -39.26
CA CYS A 22 9.11 -16.63 -38.20
C CYS A 22 9.58 -17.28 -36.90
N GLY A 23 10.80 -16.99 -36.53
CA GLY A 23 11.28 -17.19 -35.16
C GLY A 23 10.28 -16.52 -34.22
N GLY A 24 9.77 -17.29 -33.24
CA GLY A 24 8.86 -16.80 -32.23
C GLY A 24 9.44 -15.56 -31.59
N GLY A 25 8.97 -14.40 -32.03
CA GLY A 25 9.20 -13.15 -31.31
C GLY A 25 8.59 -13.33 -29.96
N LYS A 26 9.41 -13.29 -28.92
CA LYS A 26 8.96 -12.98 -27.57
C LYS A 26 8.12 -11.71 -27.71
N GLY A 27 6.80 -11.84 -27.63
CA GLY A 27 5.89 -10.69 -27.58
C GLY A 27 6.39 -9.76 -26.48
N GLY A 28 6.99 -8.67 -26.90
CA GLY A 28 7.58 -7.73 -25.95
C GLY A 28 6.46 -7.17 -25.10
N LYS A 29 6.62 -7.23 -23.79
CA LYS A 29 5.80 -6.58 -22.76
C LYS A 29 5.70 -5.06 -22.96
N SER A 30 6.44 -4.51 -23.91
CA SER A 30 6.57 -3.08 -24.23
C SER A 30 5.27 -2.39 -24.69
N GLY A 31 4.17 -3.14 -24.86
CA GLY A 31 2.86 -2.58 -25.24
C GLY A 31 1.93 -2.25 -24.06
N ILE A 32 2.14 -2.86 -22.89
CA ILE A 32 1.26 -2.68 -21.73
C ILE A 32 1.79 -1.54 -20.87
N THR A 33 0.93 -0.53 -20.65
CA THR A 33 1.19 0.55 -19.71
C THR A 33 0.41 0.29 -18.44
N LEU A 34 1.07 0.42 -17.27
CA LEU A 34 0.49 0.29 -15.95
C LEU A 34 0.62 1.61 -15.20
N THR A 35 -0.47 2.10 -14.63
CA THR A 35 -0.47 3.28 -13.77
C THR A 35 -0.48 2.80 -12.32
N VAL A 36 0.64 2.99 -11.62
CA VAL A 36 0.81 2.67 -10.21
C VAL A 36 0.47 3.89 -9.38
N GLY A 37 -0.42 3.71 -8.40
CA GLY A 37 -0.80 4.75 -7.46
C GLY A 37 -0.29 4.52 -6.04
N SER A 38 -0.50 5.51 -5.18
CA SER A 38 -0.38 5.37 -3.73
C SER A 38 -1.28 6.35 -2.99
N LYS A 39 -1.53 6.05 -1.71
CA LYS A 39 -2.01 7.03 -0.74
C LYS A 39 -0.89 8.02 -0.41
N ASP A 40 -1.19 9.02 0.42
CA ASP A 40 -0.31 10.15 0.77
C ASP A 40 0.58 9.89 2.01
N ASN A 41 0.66 8.64 2.50
CA ASN A 41 1.57 8.28 3.58
C ASN A 41 2.86 7.64 3.05
N THR A 42 3.96 7.80 3.79
CA THR A 42 5.31 7.35 3.43
C THR A 42 5.36 5.88 3.07
N GLU A 43 4.77 5.00 3.87
CA GLU A 43 4.77 3.56 3.64
C GLU A 43 4.07 3.18 2.33
N ASN A 44 2.88 3.72 2.11
CA ASN A 44 2.13 3.42 0.90
C ASN A 44 2.83 3.96 -0.35
N HIS A 45 3.50 5.12 -0.23
CA HIS A 45 4.31 5.69 -1.29
C HIS A 45 5.56 4.85 -1.57
N LEU A 46 6.30 4.41 -0.53
CA LEU A 46 7.44 3.51 -0.66
C LEU A 46 7.06 2.20 -1.36
N ILE A 47 5.99 1.55 -0.92
CA ILE A 47 5.55 0.28 -1.50
C ILE A 47 5.02 0.48 -2.92
N GLY A 48 4.31 1.57 -3.19
CA GLY A 48 3.87 1.94 -4.54
C GLY A 48 5.07 2.15 -5.48
N GLU A 49 6.12 2.82 -5.02
CA GLU A 49 7.36 2.99 -5.78
C GLU A 49 8.07 1.64 -6.03
N MET A 50 8.10 0.75 -5.03
CA MET A 50 8.62 -0.61 -5.21
C MET A 50 7.86 -1.40 -6.28
N TYR A 51 6.51 -1.30 -6.29
CA TYR A 51 5.71 -1.92 -7.36
C TYR A 51 6.07 -1.36 -8.73
N ALA A 52 6.22 -0.04 -8.84
CA ALA A 52 6.59 0.61 -10.09
C ALA A 52 7.95 0.11 -10.60
N LEU A 53 8.98 0.10 -9.75
CA LEU A 53 10.33 -0.35 -10.09
C LEU A 53 10.39 -1.85 -10.49
N ILE A 54 9.67 -2.71 -9.77
CA ILE A 54 9.57 -4.16 -10.10
C ILE A 54 8.94 -4.35 -11.48
N LEU A 55 7.88 -3.61 -11.78
CA LEU A 55 7.19 -3.70 -13.06
C LEU A 55 8.03 -3.14 -14.22
N GLU A 56 8.79 -2.07 -13.99
CA GLU A 56 9.75 -1.52 -14.94
C GLU A 56 10.88 -2.52 -15.26
N ASP A 57 11.49 -3.13 -14.23
CA ASP A 57 12.51 -4.18 -14.42
C ASP A 57 11.94 -5.40 -15.15
N ALA A 58 10.66 -5.70 -14.96
CA ALA A 58 9.96 -6.74 -15.72
C ALA A 58 9.63 -6.36 -17.17
N GLY A 59 9.90 -5.11 -17.61
CA GLY A 59 9.75 -4.63 -18.98
C GLY A 59 8.39 -3.99 -19.30
N PHE A 60 7.57 -3.66 -18.30
CA PHE A 60 6.35 -2.88 -18.48
C PHE A 60 6.66 -1.38 -18.60
N LYS A 61 5.76 -0.64 -19.25
CA LYS A 61 5.76 0.82 -19.16
C LYS A 61 4.98 1.21 -17.91
N VAL A 62 5.58 2.00 -17.02
CA VAL A 62 4.94 2.42 -15.78
C VAL A 62 4.74 3.93 -15.77
N LYS A 63 3.56 4.34 -15.32
CA LYS A 63 3.23 5.71 -14.92
C LYS A 63 3.01 5.73 -13.42
N ARG A 64 3.50 6.75 -12.75
CA ARG A 64 3.33 6.95 -11.32
C ARG A 64 2.28 8.03 -11.08
N GLN A 65 1.28 7.71 -10.26
CA GLN A 65 0.32 8.67 -9.68
C GLN A 65 0.31 8.47 -8.17
N LEU A 66 1.43 8.82 -7.56
CA LEU A 66 1.65 8.61 -6.13
C LEU A 66 1.08 9.80 -5.34
N SER A 67 0.78 9.57 -4.05
CA SER A 67 0.25 10.59 -3.11
C SER A 67 -1.08 11.20 -3.54
N LEU A 68 -2.06 10.36 -3.92
CA LEU A 68 -3.39 10.82 -4.34
C LEU A 68 -4.32 11.26 -3.18
N GLY A 69 -3.84 11.20 -1.95
CA GLY A 69 -4.62 11.42 -0.73
C GLY A 69 -4.94 10.12 0.00
N GLY A 70 -5.95 10.14 0.86
CA GLY A 70 -6.34 8.97 1.66
C GLY A 70 -7.07 7.87 0.87
N THR A 71 -7.73 6.98 1.60
CA THR A 71 -8.38 5.78 1.07
C THR A 71 -9.41 6.08 -0.01
N ALA A 72 -10.34 7.01 0.24
CA ALA A 72 -11.46 7.25 -0.67
C ALA A 72 -11.04 7.75 -2.06
N PRO A 73 -10.23 8.81 -2.22
CA PRO A 73 -9.81 9.29 -3.54
C PRO A 73 -8.98 8.25 -4.30
N THR A 74 -8.09 7.50 -3.62
CA THR A 74 -7.24 6.49 -4.26
C THR A 74 -8.06 5.31 -4.78
N PHE A 75 -9.02 4.83 -3.98
CA PHE A 75 -9.90 3.75 -4.39
C PHE A 75 -10.84 4.15 -5.54
N GLU A 76 -11.39 5.37 -5.53
CA GLU A 76 -12.18 5.88 -6.64
C GLU A 76 -11.37 5.98 -7.94
N ALA A 77 -10.11 6.42 -7.87
CA ALA A 77 -9.22 6.46 -9.03
C ALA A 77 -8.97 5.06 -9.61
N LEU A 78 -8.79 4.02 -8.75
CA LEU A 78 -8.65 2.64 -9.21
C LEU A 78 -9.93 2.13 -9.90
N LYS A 79 -11.10 2.35 -9.31
CA LYS A 79 -12.38 1.92 -9.89
C LYS A 79 -12.67 2.58 -11.25
N LYS A 80 -12.30 3.86 -11.40
CA LYS A 80 -12.47 4.60 -12.66
C LYS A 80 -11.45 4.24 -13.74
N GLY A 81 -10.33 3.59 -13.35
CA GLY A 81 -9.24 3.24 -14.26
C GLY A 81 -8.22 4.35 -14.46
N ASP A 82 -8.22 5.38 -13.62
CA ASP A 82 -7.15 6.37 -13.54
C ASP A 82 -5.88 5.73 -12.97
N LEU A 83 -6.04 4.74 -12.09
CA LEU A 83 -5.01 3.81 -11.61
C LEU A 83 -5.27 2.40 -12.12
N ASP A 84 -4.21 1.61 -12.24
CA ASP A 84 -4.29 0.18 -12.51
C ASP A 84 -4.03 -0.67 -11.26
N LEU A 85 -3.18 -0.19 -10.34
CA LEU A 85 -2.90 -0.83 -9.06
C LEU A 85 -2.34 0.16 -8.04
N TYR A 86 -2.46 -0.18 -6.77
CA TYR A 86 -1.80 0.50 -5.67
C TYR A 86 -1.70 -0.42 -4.44
N PRO A 87 -0.82 -0.10 -3.44
CA PRO A 87 -0.78 -0.82 -2.17
C PRO A 87 -2.02 -0.50 -1.33
N GLU A 88 -2.79 -1.51 -0.94
CA GLU A 88 -3.94 -1.33 -0.06
C GLU A 88 -3.91 -2.35 1.07
N TYR A 89 -4.56 -2.04 2.19
CA TYR A 89 -4.55 -2.85 3.40
C TYR A 89 -5.84 -3.66 3.53
N THR A 90 -5.72 -4.95 3.87
CA THR A 90 -6.87 -5.87 3.99
C THR A 90 -7.92 -5.35 4.97
N GLY A 91 -7.51 -4.82 6.12
CA GLY A 91 -8.42 -4.21 7.10
C GLY A 91 -9.21 -3.03 6.54
N THR A 92 -8.54 -2.14 5.81
CA THR A 92 -9.21 -1.00 5.14
C THR A 92 -10.20 -1.49 4.08
N GLY A 93 -9.81 -2.51 3.30
CA GLY A 93 -10.70 -3.14 2.34
C GLY A 93 -11.98 -3.66 2.98
N LEU A 94 -11.88 -4.28 4.15
CA LEU A 94 -13.03 -4.81 4.88
C LEU A 94 -13.87 -3.71 5.51
N THR A 95 -13.26 -2.81 6.28
CA THR A 95 -13.99 -1.88 7.14
C THR A 95 -14.52 -0.66 6.38
N VAL A 96 -13.74 -0.13 5.44
CA VAL A 96 -14.09 1.10 4.72
C VAL A 96 -14.79 0.82 3.39
N MET A 97 -14.29 -0.14 2.61
CA MET A 97 -14.81 -0.37 1.26
C MET A 97 -15.95 -1.39 1.22
N LEU A 98 -15.88 -2.44 2.05
CA LEU A 98 -16.94 -3.44 2.19
C LEU A 98 -17.86 -3.18 3.38
N GLU A 99 -17.61 -2.13 4.16
CA GLU A 99 -18.43 -1.69 5.30
C GLU A 99 -18.66 -2.80 6.34
N GLN A 100 -17.68 -3.71 6.50
CA GLN A 100 -17.74 -4.76 7.51
C GLN A 100 -17.66 -4.15 8.90
N LYS A 101 -18.65 -4.45 9.76
CA LYS A 101 -18.74 -3.86 11.10
C LYS A 101 -17.83 -4.52 12.12
N GLU A 102 -17.66 -5.85 12.00
CA GLU A 102 -16.83 -6.60 12.95
C GLU A 102 -15.40 -6.71 12.45
N PRO A 103 -14.40 -6.40 13.29
CA PRO A 103 -13.00 -6.48 12.90
C PRO A 103 -12.59 -7.93 12.63
N GLU A 104 -11.95 -8.19 11.49
CA GLU A 104 -11.33 -9.48 11.21
C GLU A 104 -9.89 -9.48 11.70
N LYS A 105 -9.53 -10.45 12.54
CA LYS A 105 -8.20 -10.55 13.16
C LYS A 105 -7.34 -11.67 12.58
N ASP A 106 -7.96 -12.54 11.80
CA ASP A 106 -7.27 -13.62 11.08
C ASP A 106 -6.85 -13.11 9.70
N PRO A 107 -5.54 -13.00 9.40
CA PRO A 107 -5.06 -12.49 8.13
C PRO A 107 -5.57 -13.28 6.91
N GLN A 108 -5.67 -14.59 7.05
CA GLN A 108 -6.13 -15.46 5.96
C GLN A 108 -7.61 -15.21 5.65
N LYS A 109 -8.44 -15.12 6.69
CA LYS A 109 -9.86 -14.80 6.52
C LYS A 109 -10.08 -13.39 6.00
N ALA A 110 -9.26 -12.44 6.45
CA ALA A 110 -9.30 -11.08 5.93
C ALA A 110 -9.04 -11.06 4.42
N LEU A 111 -8.00 -11.76 3.97
CA LEU A 111 -7.66 -11.90 2.54
C LEU A 111 -8.78 -12.56 1.74
N GLU A 112 -9.34 -13.67 2.22
CA GLU A 112 -10.43 -14.38 1.55
C GLU A 112 -11.65 -13.48 1.38
N LYS A 113 -12.03 -12.74 2.41
CA LYS A 113 -13.17 -11.81 2.38
C LYS A 113 -12.96 -10.65 1.41
N VAL A 114 -11.79 -10.01 1.40
CA VAL A 114 -11.53 -8.92 0.45
C VAL A 114 -11.47 -9.44 -0.98
N ARG A 115 -10.86 -10.60 -1.23
CA ARG A 115 -10.83 -11.24 -2.55
C ARG A 115 -12.25 -11.50 -3.06
N GLU A 116 -13.12 -12.00 -2.23
CA GLU A 116 -14.52 -12.26 -2.62
C GLU A 116 -15.30 -10.95 -2.84
N GLY A 117 -15.23 -10.03 -1.87
CA GLY A 117 -15.99 -8.79 -1.91
C GLY A 117 -15.60 -7.86 -3.07
N PHE A 118 -14.33 -7.85 -3.46
CA PHE A 118 -13.83 -6.94 -4.51
C PHE A 118 -14.11 -7.42 -5.94
N LYS A 119 -14.58 -8.65 -6.12
CA LYS A 119 -15.06 -9.14 -7.43
C LYS A 119 -16.15 -8.24 -8.03
N GLN A 120 -17.00 -7.63 -7.20
CA GLN A 120 -18.04 -6.71 -7.64
C GLN A 120 -17.51 -5.49 -8.40
N TRP A 121 -16.24 -5.10 -8.19
CA TRP A 121 -15.56 -4.00 -8.87
C TRP A 121 -14.57 -4.46 -9.92
N ASN A 122 -14.50 -5.76 -10.22
CA ASN A 122 -13.51 -6.36 -11.12
C ASN A 122 -12.06 -6.05 -10.68
N LEU A 123 -11.83 -6.09 -9.36
CA LEU A 123 -10.54 -5.87 -8.71
C LEU A 123 -10.06 -7.16 -8.06
N GLU A 124 -8.74 -7.34 -8.01
CA GLU A 124 -8.11 -8.51 -7.41
C GLU A 124 -7.04 -8.11 -6.38
N TRP A 125 -7.04 -8.80 -5.25
CA TRP A 125 -6.00 -8.71 -4.23
C TRP A 125 -4.96 -9.79 -4.46
N LEU A 126 -3.70 -9.37 -4.60
CA LEU A 126 -2.59 -10.31 -4.68
C LEU A 126 -2.22 -10.81 -3.28
N ASP A 127 -1.04 -11.44 -3.13
CA ASP A 127 -0.64 -11.98 -1.84
C ASP A 127 -0.20 -10.85 -0.89
N PRO A 128 -0.71 -10.85 0.35
CA PRO A 128 -0.39 -9.83 1.32
C PRO A 128 1.00 -10.04 1.94
N ALA A 129 1.60 -8.95 2.36
CA ALA A 129 2.78 -8.97 3.20
C ALA A 129 2.45 -9.49 4.62
N SER A 130 3.48 -9.91 5.35
CA SER A 130 3.31 -10.33 6.74
C SER A 130 3.25 -9.17 7.74
N GLU A 131 3.67 -7.96 7.31
CA GLU A 131 3.56 -6.77 8.14
C GLU A 131 2.10 -6.46 8.48
N ASN A 132 1.89 -5.84 9.63
CA ASN A 132 0.56 -5.42 10.08
C ASN A 132 0.57 -3.94 10.46
N ALA A 133 0.19 -3.10 9.50
CA ALA A 133 0.06 -1.66 9.67
C ALA A 133 -1.18 -1.29 10.51
N THR A 134 -1.37 -1.97 11.65
CA THR A 134 -2.51 -1.71 12.52
C THR A 134 -2.43 -0.32 13.15
N TYR A 135 -3.57 0.35 13.21
CA TYR A 135 -3.67 1.60 13.97
C TYR A 135 -3.43 1.37 15.46
N GLY A 136 -2.93 2.41 16.10
CA GLY A 136 -2.69 2.45 17.53
C GLY A 136 -2.54 3.88 18.03
N PHE A 137 -2.05 4.01 19.24
CA PHE A 137 -1.69 5.28 19.83
C PHE A 137 -0.25 5.23 20.31
N ALA A 138 0.48 6.32 20.07
CA ALA A 138 1.83 6.49 20.59
C ALA A 138 1.90 7.72 21.50
N MET A 139 2.75 7.66 22.51
CA MET A 139 3.01 8.73 23.44
C MET A 139 4.45 8.68 23.95
N LYS A 140 4.91 9.78 24.54
CA LYS A 140 6.22 9.80 25.20
C LYS A 140 6.23 8.85 26.39
N LYS A 141 7.36 8.20 26.63
CA LYS A 141 7.54 7.26 27.72
C LYS A 141 7.26 7.91 29.08
N GLU A 142 7.73 9.14 29.29
CA GLU A 142 7.51 9.90 30.52
C GLU A 142 6.02 10.16 30.77
N THR A 143 5.25 10.44 29.71
CA THR A 143 3.81 10.67 29.83
C THR A 143 3.10 9.36 30.14
N ALA A 144 3.45 8.26 29.48
CA ALA A 144 2.89 6.93 29.72
C ALA A 144 3.15 6.49 31.18
N GLU A 145 4.37 6.65 31.68
CA GLU A 145 4.75 6.32 33.06
C GLU A 145 4.04 7.19 34.10
N LYS A 146 3.94 8.51 33.83
CA LYS A 146 3.27 9.47 34.74
C LYS A 146 1.82 9.09 35.03
N TYR A 147 1.09 8.63 34.00
CA TYR A 147 -0.32 8.27 34.12
C TYR A 147 -0.55 6.74 34.26
N GLY A 148 0.52 5.94 34.18
CA GLY A 148 0.41 4.46 34.20
C GLY A 148 -0.27 3.87 32.98
N ILE A 149 -0.23 4.57 31.82
CA ILE A 149 -0.93 4.19 30.59
C ILE A 149 -0.09 3.17 29.80
N LYS A 150 -0.69 2.01 29.50
CA LYS A 150 -0.09 0.94 28.70
C LYS A 150 -1.04 0.43 27.61
N THR A 151 -2.33 0.57 27.81
CA THR A 151 -3.38 0.01 26.97
C THR A 151 -4.37 1.08 26.52
N PHE A 152 -5.23 0.73 25.55
CA PHE A 152 -6.34 1.61 25.14
C PHE A 152 -7.34 1.83 26.26
N THR A 153 -7.57 0.83 27.12
CA THR A 153 -8.39 1.00 28.31
C THR A 153 -7.81 2.05 29.25
N ASP A 154 -6.51 2.00 29.53
CA ASP A 154 -5.84 3.01 30.36
C ASP A 154 -5.95 4.41 29.73
N LEU A 155 -5.70 4.51 28.41
CA LEU A 155 -5.82 5.77 27.70
C LEU A 155 -7.23 6.37 27.77
N ALA A 156 -8.25 5.52 27.64
CA ALA A 156 -9.65 5.96 27.72
C ALA A 156 -9.95 6.58 29.09
N LEU A 157 -9.46 5.96 30.18
CA LEU A 157 -9.67 6.44 31.55
C LEU A 157 -9.02 7.80 31.80
N HIS A 158 -7.86 8.07 31.19
CA HIS A 158 -7.10 9.32 31.34
C HIS A 158 -7.31 10.32 30.22
N SER A 159 -8.14 10.02 29.21
CA SER A 159 -8.30 10.85 28.01
C SER A 159 -8.65 12.31 28.31
N LYS A 160 -9.47 12.58 29.33
CA LYS A 160 -9.88 13.94 29.74
C LYS A 160 -8.74 14.83 30.27
N GLU A 161 -7.59 14.23 30.57
CA GLU A 161 -6.40 14.95 31.04
C GLU A 161 -5.41 15.23 29.91
N LEU A 162 -5.56 14.57 28.77
CA LEU A 162 -4.59 14.48 27.69
C LEU A 162 -5.04 15.22 26.42
N VAL A 163 -4.05 15.62 25.62
CA VAL A 163 -4.25 16.26 24.32
C VAL A 163 -3.92 15.24 23.22
N LEU A 164 -4.86 15.03 22.28
CA LEU A 164 -4.70 14.12 21.15
C LEU A 164 -4.47 14.89 19.84
N ALA A 165 -3.44 14.49 19.08
CA ALA A 165 -3.26 14.85 17.67
C ALA A 165 -3.60 13.65 16.78
N TYR A 166 -4.35 13.85 15.69
CA TYR A 166 -4.77 12.74 14.80
C TYR A 166 -4.98 13.21 13.36
N PRO A 167 -4.80 12.33 12.37
CA PRO A 167 -5.09 12.65 10.97
C PRO A 167 -6.60 12.70 10.72
N GLN A 168 -7.02 13.54 9.76
CA GLN A 168 -8.44 13.72 9.41
C GLN A 168 -9.17 12.40 9.12
N GLU A 169 -8.51 11.46 8.42
CA GLU A 169 -9.11 10.17 8.10
C GLU A 169 -9.54 9.39 9.35
N PHE A 170 -8.78 9.49 10.44
CA PHE A 170 -9.08 8.81 11.71
C PHE A 170 -10.35 9.34 12.41
N ASP A 171 -10.75 10.58 12.12
CA ASP A 171 -11.94 11.22 12.69
C ASP A 171 -13.25 10.83 12.00
N VAL A 172 -13.18 10.31 10.78
CA VAL A 172 -14.37 10.02 9.96
C VAL A 172 -14.64 8.53 9.76
N ARG A 173 -13.72 7.66 10.16
CA ARG A 173 -13.82 6.21 9.98
C ARG A 173 -14.45 5.54 11.20
N GLU A 174 -15.31 4.53 10.98
CA GLU A 174 -15.85 3.70 12.06
C GLU A 174 -14.76 2.85 12.76
N ASP A 175 -13.68 2.50 12.07
CA ASP A 175 -12.48 1.89 12.64
C ASP A 175 -11.45 2.94 13.09
N GLY A 176 -11.91 4.12 13.48
CA GLY A 176 -11.14 5.24 14.00
C GLY A 176 -11.70 5.76 15.32
N LEU A 177 -11.57 7.09 15.51
CA LEU A 177 -12.00 7.75 16.76
C LEU A 177 -13.50 7.56 17.08
N PRO A 178 -14.44 7.66 16.11
CA PRO A 178 -15.87 7.44 16.39
C PRO A 178 -16.17 6.05 16.97
N GLY A 179 -15.59 5.00 16.40
CA GLY A 179 -15.77 3.65 16.90
C GLY A 179 -15.17 3.44 18.29
N LEU A 180 -13.97 3.99 18.55
CA LEU A 180 -13.34 3.95 19.88
C LEU A 180 -14.19 4.69 20.91
N GLN A 181 -14.71 5.89 20.61
CA GLN A 181 -15.61 6.62 21.48
C GLN A 181 -16.87 5.83 21.84
N LYS A 182 -17.39 5.06 20.89
CA LYS A 182 -18.56 4.21 21.07
C LYS A 182 -18.29 3.04 22.02
N ILE A 183 -17.19 2.30 21.81
CA ILE A 183 -16.89 1.11 22.65
C ILE A 183 -16.40 1.49 24.06
N PHE A 184 -15.76 2.64 24.20
CA PHE A 184 -15.27 3.13 25.50
C PHE A 184 -16.23 4.11 26.19
N LYS A 185 -17.47 4.24 25.71
CA LYS A 185 -18.46 5.21 26.23
C LYS A 185 -18.57 5.19 27.76
N ASP A 186 -18.58 4.02 28.35
CA ASP A 186 -18.73 3.82 29.80
C ASP A 186 -17.38 3.79 30.56
N LYS A 187 -16.26 3.96 29.85
CA LYS A 187 -14.89 3.90 30.39
C LYS A 187 -14.08 5.17 30.09
N GLY A 188 -14.66 6.35 30.20
CA GLY A 188 -13.99 7.62 29.92
C GLY A 188 -14.23 8.14 28.49
N GLY A 189 -14.55 7.26 27.53
CA GLY A 189 -15.13 7.61 26.23
C GLY A 189 -14.19 8.21 25.19
N PHE A 190 -12.87 8.12 25.33
CA PHE A 190 -11.92 8.79 24.43
C PHE A 190 -12.27 10.28 24.21
N GLN A 191 -12.70 10.94 25.28
CA GLN A 191 -13.02 12.37 25.28
C GLN A 191 -11.80 13.14 25.79
N PHE A 192 -10.93 13.50 24.87
CA PHE A 192 -9.69 14.19 25.19
C PHE A 192 -9.94 15.63 25.70
N LYS A 193 -9.07 16.12 26.60
CA LYS A 193 -9.06 17.51 27.08
C LYS A 193 -9.05 18.50 25.93
N LYS A 194 -8.26 18.19 24.90
CA LYS A 194 -8.19 18.87 23.61
C LYS A 194 -7.86 17.83 22.55
N GLN A 195 -8.42 17.99 21.37
CA GLN A 195 -8.06 17.18 20.21
C GLN A 195 -8.01 18.07 18.98
N PHE A 196 -7.09 17.76 18.05
CA PHE A 196 -6.97 18.51 16.81
C PHE A 196 -6.44 17.65 15.68
N GLN A 197 -6.86 18.00 14.47
CA GLN A 197 -6.41 17.33 13.25
C GLN A 197 -5.07 17.87 12.80
N ILE A 198 -4.26 16.99 12.21
CA ILE A 198 -2.97 17.29 11.63
C ILE A 198 -2.75 16.42 10.38
N ASP A 199 -1.91 16.88 9.47
CA ASP A 199 -1.51 16.05 8.32
C ASP A 199 -0.88 14.74 8.79
N TYR A 200 -1.20 13.66 8.09
CA TYR A 200 -0.74 12.32 8.42
C TYR A 200 0.79 12.26 8.61
N SER A 201 1.54 12.84 7.68
CA SER A 201 3.01 12.85 7.69
C SER A 201 3.61 13.65 8.86
N LEU A 202 2.84 14.57 9.45
CA LEU A 202 3.28 15.45 10.54
C LEU A 202 2.79 15.01 11.93
N ARG A 203 2.06 13.89 12.04
CA ARG A 203 1.34 13.51 13.26
C ARG A 203 2.19 13.30 14.51
N TYR A 204 3.49 13.08 14.35
CA TYR A 204 4.43 12.96 15.47
C TYR A 204 5.01 14.31 15.95
N LYS A 205 4.95 15.36 15.12
CA LYS A 205 5.48 16.69 15.48
C LYS A 205 4.86 17.29 16.73
N PRO A 206 3.54 17.16 16.98
CA PRO A 206 2.95 17.63 18.24
C PRO A 206 3.52 16.96 19.49
N LEU A 207 3.94 15.67 19.42
CA LEU A 207 4.63 15.02 20.52
C LEU A 207 6.03 15.61 20.74
N GLU A 208 6.79 15.83 19.67
CA GLU A 208 8.13 16.45 19.73
C GLU A 208 8.06 17.82 20.41
N ASN A 209 7.09 18.64 20.00
CA ASN A 209 6.91 20.03 20.46
C ASN A 209 6.21 20.15 21.82
N ASN A 210 5.77 19.07 22.44
CA ASN A 210 4.92 19.05 23.65
C ASN A 210 3.56 19.77 23.47
N GLU A 211 3.02 19.77 22.25
CA GLU A 211 1.71 20.32 21.91
C GLU A 211 0.59 19.27 22.04
N ALA A 212 0.94 17.99 22.01
CA ALA A 212 0.07 16.86 22.28
C ALA A 212 0.76 15.86 23.21
N ASP A 213 -0.04 15.10 23.94
CA ASP A 213 0.39 14.00 24.82
C ASP A 213 0.33 12.66 24.12
N VAL A 214 -0.58 12.53 23.15
CA VAL A 214 -0.89 11.30 22.40
C VAL A 214 -1.04 11.62 20.94
N THR A 215 -0.57 10.73 20.08
CA THR A 215 -0.87 10.76 18.65
C THR A 215 -1.37 9.40 18.16
N VAL A 216 -2.10 9.41 17.05
CA VAL A 216 -2.41 8.18 16.32
C VAL A 216 -1.12 7.64 15.69
N SER A 217 -0.87 6.36 15.86
CA SER A 217 0.28 5.64 15.30
C SER A 217 -0.16 4.49 14.43
N VAL A 218 0.76 3.94 13.68
CA VAL A 218 0.61 2.70 12.93
C VAL A 218 1.75 1.76 13.33
N GLY A 219 1.48 0.46 13.43
CA GLY A 219 2.44 -0.53 13.89
C GLY A 219 3.78 -0.53 13.16
N THR A 220 3.78 -0.11 11.92
CA THR A 220 4.95 -0.01 11.03
C THR A 220 5.65 1.36 11.05
N ASP A 221 5.21 2.31 11.90
CA ASP A 221 5.83 3.64 11.99
C ASP A 221 7.26 3.57 12.57
N GLY A 222 8.23 4.01 11.81
CA GLY A 222 9.63 4.09 12.24
C GLY A 222 9.85 5.04 13.42
N GLN A 223 8.99 6.05 13.58
CA GLN A 223 9.04 7.05 14.66
C GLN A 223 8.90 6.43 16.06
N ILE A 224 8.19 5.30 16.19
CA ILE A 224 8.00 4.65 17.49
C ILE A 224 9.35 4.29 18.10
N ALA A 225 10.17 3.53 17.38
CA ALA A 225 11.50 3.17 17.81
C ALA A 225 12.49 4.35 17.74
N GLY A 226 12.46 5.12 16.64
CA GLY A 226 13.40 6.21 16.37
C GLY A 226 13.30 7.38 17.36
N MET A 227 12.11 7.64 17.90
CA MET A 227 11.87 8.69 18.90
C MET A 227 11.76 8.14 20.34
N GLY A 228 11.90 6.82 20.55
CA GLY A 228 11.76 6.20 21.87
C GLY A 228 10.35 6.32 22.46
N LEU A 229 9.32 6.27 21.59
CA LEU A 229 7.93 6.36 22.01
C LEU A 229 7.41 5.00 22.52
N VAL A 230 6.34 5.05 23.29
CA VAL A 230 5.56 3.87 23.68
C VAL A 230 4.34 3.79 22.79
N GLN A 231 4.18 2.64 22.10
CA GLN A 231 2.94 2.28 21.45
C GLN A 231 2.03 1.56 22.44
N LEU A 232 0.78 1.99 22.53
CA LEU A 232 -0.19 1.41 23.46
C LEU A 232 -0.77 0.11 22.88
N GLN A 233 -1.03 -0.85 23.76
CA GLN A 233 -1.64 -2.12 23.40
C GLN A 233 -3.15 -1.97 23.20
N ASP A 234 -3.67 -2.51 22.10
CA ASP A 234 -5.11 -2.71 21.90
C ASP A 234 -5.59 -3.92 22.72
N ASP A 235 -5.96 -3.68 23.97
CA ASP A 235 -6.41 -4.70 24.93
C ASP A 235 -7.87 -5.11 24.73
N VAL A 236 -8.59 -4.43 23.85
CA VAL A 236 -9.99 -4.74 23.50
C VAL A 236 -10.13 -5.37 22.11
N GLY A 237 -9.04 -5.38 21.34
CA GLY A 237 -9.00 -5.90 19.99
C GLY A 237 -9.96 -5.14 19.08
N PHE A 238 -9.91 -3.84 19.10
CA PHE A 238 -10.75 -2.97 18.29
C PHE A 238 -10.36 -3.01 16.82
N PHE A 239 -9.06 -2.97 16.54
CA PHE A 239 -8.58 -2.91 15.16
C PHE A 239 -8.54 -4.29 14.48
N PRO A 240 -8.91 -4.37 13.18
CA PRO A 240 -8.64 -5.55 12.35
C PRO A 240 -7.14 -5.68 12.04
N VAL A 241 -6.78 -6.72 11.31
CA VAL A 241 -5.44 -6.81 10.70
C VAL A 241 -5.37 -5.97 9.43
N TYR A 242 -4.25 -5.26 9.24
CA TYR A 242 -4.00 -4.37 8.10
C TYR A 242 -2.75 -4.84 7.33
N ASN A 243 -2.81 -6.04 6.73
CA ASN A 243 -1.71 -6.52 5.89
C ASN A 243 -1.76 -5.82 4.52
N VAL A 244 -0.65 -5.21 4.09
CA VAL A 244 -0.57 -4.58 2.77
C VAL A 244 -0.50 -5.61 1.66
N ALA A 245 -1.22 -5.36 0.58
CA ALA A 245 -1.17 -6.17 -0.64
C ALA A 245 -1.36 -5.31 -1.89
N PRO A 246 -0.88 -5.75 -3.06
CA PRO A 246 -1.25 -5.11 -4.31
C PRO A 246 -2.75 -5.30 -4.58
N LEU A 247 -3.48 -4.19 -4.68
CA LEU A 247 -4.86 -4.17 -5.19
C LEU A 247 -4.81 -3.72 -6.65
N ILE A 248 -5.25 -4.59 -7.56
CA ILE A 248 -5.07 -4.42 -9.01
C ILE A 248 -6.36 -4.66 -9.78
N ARG A 249 -6.52 -3.98 -10.90
CA ARG A 249 -7.61 -4.21 -11.86
C ARG A 249 -7.42 -5.58 -12.52
N LYS A 250 -8.44 -6.41 -12.44
CA LYS A 250 -8.39 -7.79 -12.97
C LYS A 250 -8.03 -7.84 -14.45
N GLU A 251 -8.51 -6.89 -15.26
CA GLU A 251 -8.19 -6.82 -16.68
C GLU A 251 -6.68 -6.69 -16.98
N LYS A 252 -5.90 -6.09 -16.06
CA LYS A 252 -4.44 -5.97 -16.21
C LYS A 252 -3.74 -7.30 -15.91
N LEU A 253 -4.24 -8.03 -14.93
CA LEU A 253 -3.77 -9.41 -14.67
C LEU A 253 -4.12 -10.37 -15.79
N ASP A 254 -5.34 -10.26 -16.34
CA ASP A 254 -5.75 -11.08 -17.45
C ASP A 254 -4.90 -10.82 -18.72
N ALA A 255 -4.48 -9.56 -18.93
CA ALA A 255 -3.62 -9.16 -20.04
C ALA A 255 -2.13 -9.54 -19.82
N ALA A 256 -1.67 -9.61 -18.57
CA ALA A 256 -0.29 -9.94 -18.21
C ALA A 256 -0.24 -10.69 -16.87
N PRO A 257 -0.52 -12.00 -16.85
CA PRO A 257 -0.59 -12.81 -15.62
C PRO A 257 0.70 -12.80 -14.78
N GLU A 258 1.85 -12.60 -15.42
CA GLU A 258 3.15 -12.53 -14.76
C GLU A 258 3.30 -11.36 -13.79
N ILE A 259 2.45 -10.34 -13.86
CA ILE A 259 2.41 -9.25 -12.87
C ILE A 259 2.26 -9.82 -11.47
N LYS A 260 1.41 -10.83 -11.31
CA LYS A 260 1.15 -11.48 -10.03
C LYS A 260 2.43 -12.01 -9.38
N ASP A 261 3.18 -12.84 -10.11
CA ASP A 261 4.40 -13.46 -9.58
C ASP A 261 5.46 -12.41 -9.25
N LYS A 262 5.56 -11.36 -10.08
CA LYS A 262 6.51 -10.28 -9.89
C LYS A 262 6.23 -9.49 -8.61
N LEU A 263 4.98 -9.11 -8.38
CA LEU A 263 4.61 -8.33 -7.19
C LEU A 263 4.57 -9.19 -5.93
N ASN A 264 4.11 -10.44 -6.03
CA ASN A 264 4.06 -11.35 -4.87
C ASN A 264 5.45 -11.69 -4.34
N ALA A 265 6.51 -11.60 -5.14
CA ALA A 265 7.89 -11.81 -4.69
C ALA A 265 8.34 -10.78 -3.63
N LEU A 266 7.71 -9.61 -3.58
CA LEU A 266 7.98 -8.59 -2.57
C LEU A 266 7.33 -8.92 -1.21
N ALA A 267 6.15 -9.54 -1.21
CA ALA A 267 5.32 -9.72 -0.02
C ALA A 267 6.06 -10.35 1.20
N PRO A 268 6.85 -11.44 1.05
CA PRO A 268 7.54 -12.05 2.19
C PRO A 268 8.67 -11.20 2.78
N LEU A 269 9.11 -10.17 2.09
CA LEU A 269 10.20 -9.28 2.52
C LEU A 269 9.69 -8.08 3.33
N LEU A 270 8.41 -7.74 3.20
CA LEU A 270 7.76 -6.68 3.95
C LEU A 270 7.28 -7.23 5.30
N THR A 271 8.18 -7.27 6.27
CA THR A 271 7.88 -7.56 7.68
C THR A 271 7.73 -6.24 8.46
N ASP A 272 7.12 -6.27 9.65
CA ASP A 272 6.99 -5.07 10.51
C ASP A 272 8.33 -4.35 10.67
N SER A 273 9.39 -5.09 11.02
CA SER A 273 10.72 -4.51 11.23
C SER A 273 11.35 -3.95 9.95
N ALA A 274 11.14 -4.60 8.81
CA ALA A 274 11.66 -4.12 7.54
C ALA A 274 10.96 -2.81 7.15
N VAL A 275 9.63 -2.77 7.25
CA VAL A 275 8.84 -1.59 6.89
C VAL A 275 9.10 -0.43 7.86
N GLN A 276 9.22 -0.69 9.17
CA GLN A 276 9.65 0.32 10.14
C GLN A 276 11.01 0.94 9.77
N ALA A 277 11.98 0.11 9.40
CA ALA A 277 13.30 0.58 9.01
C ALA A 277 13.29 1.39 7.71
N LEU A 278 12.45 1.01 6.74
CA LEU A 278 12.25 1.76 5.50
C LEU A 278 11.59 3.11 5.76
N ASN A 279 10.49 3.13 6.50
CA ASN A 279 9.80 4.36 6.88
C ASN A 279 10.73 5.32 7.64
N TRP A 280 11.57 4.79 8.55
CA TRP A 280 12.50 5.62 9.31
C TRP A 280 13.60 6.27 8.46
N GLN A 281 14.04 5.64 7.38
CA GLN A 281 15.01 6.25 6.46
C GLN A 281 14.44 7.49 5.77
N VAL A 282 13.12 7.51 5.51
CA VAL A 282 12.43 8.65 4.87
C VAL A 282 11.97 9.67 5.91
N ASP A 283 11.28 9.21 6.96
CA ASP A 283 10.64 10.09 7.95
C ASP A 283 11.57 10.55 9.07
N GLY A 284 12.65 9.80 9.30
CA GLY A 284 13.66 10.07 10.32
C GLY A 284 14.59 11.24 9.97
N PRO A 285 15.69 11.40 10.70
CA PRO A 285 16.62 12.52 10.49
C PRO A 285 17.32 12.51 9.14
N ASP A 286 17.52 11.33 8.54
CA ASP A 286 18.27 11.17 7.29
C ASP A 286 17.52 11.76 6.08
N LYS A 287 16.18 11.80 6.15
CA LYS A 287 15.30 12.36 5.11
C LYS A 287 15.63 11.88 3.69
N LYS A 288 15.89 10.58 3.55
CA LYS A 288 16.21 10.01 2.24
C LYS A 288 15.00 10.07 1.30
N GLU A 289 15.29 10.17 0.01
CA GLU A 289 14.25 10.13 -1.02
C GLU A 289 13.61 8.75 -1.11
N ILE A 290 12.29 8.71 -1.28
CA ILE A 290 11.50 7.47 -1.33
C ILE A 290 11.99 6.54 -2.44
N GLU A 291 12.25 7.08 -3.64
CA GLU A 291 12.75 6.30 -4.78
C GLU A 291 14.10 5.64 -4.46
N GLU A 292 15.02 6.36 -3.80
CA GLU A 292 16.32 5.83 -3.40
C GLU A 292 16.17 4.66 -2.42
N VAL A 293 15.34 4.83 -1.38
CA VAL A 293 15.11 3.81 -0.36
C VAL A 293 14.44 2.58 -0.96
N ALA A 294 13.40 2.77 -1.78
CA ALA A 294 12.70 1.71 -2.47
C ALA A 294 13.63 0.91 -3.40
N LYS A 295 14.39 1.61 -4.23
CA LYS A 295 15.33 1.01 -5.18
C LYS A 295 16.42 0.22 -4.49
N GLN A 296 17.04 0.79 -3.44
CA GLN A 296 18.12 0.11 -2.71
C GLN A 296 17.61 -1.18 -2.04
N PHE A 297 16.43 -1.13 -1.41
CA PHE A 297 15.80 -2.32 -0.82
C PHE A 297 15.59 -3.43 -1.85
N LEU A 298 15.07 -3.09 -3.02
CA LEU A 298 14.82 -4.08 -4.08
C LEU A 298 16.11 -4.69 -4.65
N ILE A 299 17.17 -3.89 -4.79
CA ILE A 299 18.50 -4.37 -5.24
C ILE A 299 19.10 -5.33 -4.21
N ASP A 300 19.10 -4.95 -2.93
CA ASP A 300 19.64 -5.76 -1.83
C ASP A 300 18.97 -7.13 -1.74
N HIS A 301 17.67 -7.19 -2.06
CA HIS A 301 16.90 -8.44 -2.09
C HIS A 301 16.83 -9.10 -3.47
N LYS A 302 17.53 -8.59 -4.47
CA LYS A 302 17.63 -9.15 -5.85
C LYS A 302 16.28 -9.24 -6.57
N LEU A 303 15.35 -8.33 -6.26
CA LEU A 303 14.06 -8.25 -6.94
C LEU A 303 14.14 -7.47 -8.25
N ILE A 304 15.10 -6.57 -8.36
CA ILE A 304 15.42 -5.83 -9.58
C ILE A 304 16.94 -5.86 -9.84
N LYS A 305 17.34 -5.50 -11.05
CA LYS A 305 18.75 -5.31 -11.41
C LYS A 305 19.24 -3.96 -10.86
N GLY A 306 20.49 -3.94 -10.43
CA GLY A 306 21.17 -2.71 -10.01
C GLY A 306 21.61 -1.84 -11.19
#